data_faea4c7aae65643ffa87a55d9a319866
#
_entry.id   faea4c7aae65643ffa87a55d9a319866
#
_cell.length_a   1.000
_cell.length_b   1.000
_cell.length_c   1.000
_cell.angle_alpha   90.00
_cell.angle_beta   90.00
_cell.angle_gamma   90.00
#
_symmetry.space_group_name_H-M   'P 1'
#
loop_
_entity.id
_entity.type
_entity.pdbx_description
1 polymer ?
#
loop_
_entity_poly.entity_id
_entity_poly.type
_entity_poly.pdbx_seq_one_letter_code
_entity_poly.pdbx_strand_id
1 'polypeptide(L)'
;MCMDAASVASKELGAGHTEKTYESVMADWLYKQKIPTLRQAKYFHKIDTTVHETGIVDLEVDQKVILELKAGVASITEEHKVQVQRYLRSARLKYTKEILIAGVILFDKAGGVKMWRVVSKPK
;
A
#
# COMPACT_ATOMS: atom_id res chain seq x y z
N MET A 1 2.98 12.56 -3.27
CA MET A 1 1.68 12.19 -2.68
C MET A 1 1.85 11.12 -1.61
N CYS A 2 2.06 9.88 -1.98
CA CYS A 2 2.19 8.81 -0.97
C CYS A 2 3.47 8.92 -0.13
N MET A 3 4.58 9.30 -0.73
CA MET A 3 5.81 9.54 0.02
C MET A 3 5.70 10.75 0.93
N ASP A 4 4.91 11.76 0.55
CA ASP A 4 4.62 12.89 1.44
C ASP A 4 3.85 12.42 2.66
N ALA A 5 2.82 11.59 2.46
CA ALA A 5 2.05 11.00 3.55
C ALA A 5 2.93 10.17 4.49
N ALA A 6 3.82 9.36 3.93
CA ALA A 6 4.75 8.54 4.70
C ALA A 6 5.76 9.40 5.47
N SER A 7 6.27 10.46 4.85
CA SER A 7 7.19 11.39 5.51
C SER A 7 6.53 12.11 6.68
N VAL A 8 5.28 12.54 6.51
CA VAL A 8 4.50 13.15 7.59
C VAL A 8 4.32 12.17 8.75
N ALA A 9 3.92 10.93 8.44
CA ALA A 9 3.74 9.91 9.46
C ALA A 9 5.03 9.63 10.23
N SER A 10 6.16 9.52 9.52
CA SER A 10 7.46 9.29 10.13
C SER A 10 7.88 10.45 11.05
N LYS A 11 7.68 11.69 10.59
CA LYS A 11 8.04 12.87 11.38
C LYS A 11 7.17 13.02 12.63
N GLU A 12 5.86 12.80 12.50
CA GLU A 12 4.92 12.98 13.60
C GLU A 12 5.06 11.89 14.65
N LEU A 13 5.28 10.66 14.23
CA LEU A 13 5.30 9.50 15.12
C LEU A 13 6.71 9.11 15.58
N GLY A 14 7.72 9.36 14.76
CA GLY A 14 9.05 8.82 15.00
C GLY A 14 9.11 7.30 14.75
N ALA A 15 10.18 6.68 15.20
CA ALA A 15 10.38 5.24 15.05
C ALA A 15 9.64 4.45 16.14
N GLY A 16 9.45 3.15 15.90
CA GLY A 16 9.00 2.22 16.93
C GLY A 16 7.49 2.00 17.00
N HIS A 17 6.71 2.60 16.13
CA HIS A 17 5.26 2.37 16.08
C HIS A 17 4.91 1.16 15.22
N THR A 18 3.68 0.68 15.37
CA THR A 18 3.17 -0.42 14.55
C THR A 18 2.78 0.08 13.16
N GLU A 19 2.67 -0.85 12.22
CA GLU A 19 2.20 -0.56 10.86
C GLU A 19 0.83 0.10 10.86
N LYS A 20 -0.08 -0.34 11.72
CA LYS A 20 -1.42 0.25 11.83
C LYS A 20 -1.40 1.70 12.25
N THR A 21 -0.48 2.08 13.12
CA THR A 21 -0.37 3.47 13.57
C THR A 21 0.12 4.36 12.42
N TYR A 22 1.14 3.93 11.68
CA TYR A 22 1.60 4.66 10.49
C TYR A 22 0.52 4.74 9.42
N GLU A 23 -0.20 3.65 9.20
CA GLU A 23 -1.33 3.60 8.25
C GLU A 23 -2.40 4.63 8.61
N SER A 24 -2.76 4.71 9.88
CA SER A 24 -3.76 5.66 10.37
C SER A 24 -3.37 7.10 10.07
N VAL A 25 -2.13 7.48 10.35
CA VAL A 25 -1.64 8.84 10.12
C VAL A 25 -1.56 9.16 8.62
N MET A 26 -1.09 8.21 7.81
CA MET A 26 -1.04 8.39 6.36
C MET A 26 -2.44 8.57 5.77
N ALA A 27 -3.39 7.72 6.17
CA ALA A 27 -4.76 7.80 5.68
C ALA A 27 -5.42 9.12 6.07
N ASP A 28 -5.21 9.58 7.29
CA ASP A 28 -5.75 10.86 7.75
C ASP A 28 -5.19 12.03 6.94
N TRP A 29 -3.88 12.03 6.71
CA TRP A 29 -3.24 13.07 5.92
C TRP A 29 -3.76 13.09 4.48
N LEU A 30 -3.87 11.92 3.84
CA LEU A 30 -4.39 11.80 2.48
C LEU A 30 -5.85 12.26 2.41
N TYR A 31 -6.65 11.89 3.39
CA TYR A 31 -8.04 12.33 3.49
C TYR A 31 -8.15 13.85 3.55
N LYS A 32 -7.32 14.49 4.38
CA LYS A 32 -7.29 15.96 4.51
C LYS A 32 -6.84 16.65 3.22
N GLN A 33 -6.05 15.96 2.38
CA GLN A 33 -5.66 16.45 1.06
C GLN A 33 -6.74 16.18 0.00
N LYS A 34 -7.89 15.60 0.40
CA LYS A 34 -9.01 15.24 -0.49
C LYS A 34 -8.61 14.18 -1.53
N ILE A 35 -7.71 13.29 -1.16
CA ILE A 35 -7.29 12.17 -2.00
C ILE A 35 -8.06 10.93 -1.56
N PRO A 36 -8.87 10.31 -2.45
CA PRO A 36 -9.62 9.11 -2.11
C PRO A 36 -8.69 8.00 -1.62
N THR A 37 -8.95 7.47 -0.44
CA THR A 37 -8.09 6.47 0.20
C THR A 37 -8.94 5.44 0.91
N LEU A 38 -8.63 4.16 0.66
CA LEU A 38 -9.25 3.02 1.35
C LEU A 38 -8.19 2.33 2.21
N ARG A 39 -8.54 2.09 3.46
CA ARG A 39 -7.72 1.30 4.38
C ARG A 39 -8.16 -0.15 4.31
N GLN A 40 -7.22 -1.09 4.36
CA GLN A 40 -7.51 -2.52 4.33
C GLN A 40 -8.43 -2.87 3.15
N ALA A 41 -8.02 -2.41 1.96
CA ALA A 41 -8.79 -2.61 0.74
C ALA A 41 -8.72 -4.07 0.31
N LYS A 42 -9.89 -4.65 0.04
CA LYS A 42 -10.01 -6.06 -0.33
C LYS A 42 -10.18 -6.22 -1.84
N TYR A 43 -9.53 -7.24 -2.38
CA TYR A 43 -9.67 -7.61 -3.77
C TYR A 43 -10.25 -9.02 -3.88
N PHE A 44 -11.03 -9.25 -4.93
CA PHE A 44 -11.75 -10.50 -5.14
C PHE A 44 -11.57 -10.99 -6.56
N HIS A 45 -11.61 -12.29 -6.74
CA HIS A 45 -11.60 -12.92 -8.05
C HIS A 45 -12.74 -13.95 -8.11
N LYS A 46 -13.57 -13.84 -9.14
CA LYS A 46 -14.62 -14.83 -9.38
C LYS A 46 -14.06 -15.98 -10.21
N ILE A 47 -14.14 -17.18 -9.66
CA ILE A 47 -13.75 -18.41 -10.35
C ILE A 47 -15.02 -19.26 -10.46
N ASP A 48 -15.45 -19.52 -11.70
CA ASP A 48 -16.74 -20.13 -11.99
C ASP A 48 -17.87 -19.29 -11.39
N THR A 49 -18.58 -19.79 -10.39
CA THR A 49 -19.67 -19.06 -9.73
C THR A 49 -19.30 -18.59 -8.33
N THR A 50 -18.06 -18.84 -7.90
CA THR A 50 -17.62 -18.53 -6.55
C THR A 50 -16.66 -17.35 -6.54
N VAL A 51 -16.91 -16.40 -5.64
CA VAL A 51 -16.05 -15.24 -5.43
C VAL A 51 -15.07 -15.54 -4.30
N HIS A 52 -13.79 -15.38 -4.59
CA HIS A 52 -12.71 -15.61 -3.64
C HIS A 52 -12.01 -14.30 -3.30
N GLU A 53 -11.73 -14.07 -2.03
CA GLU A 53 -10.88 -12.96 -1.61
C GLU A 53 -9.43 -13.30 -1.97
N THR A 54 -8.80 -12.44 -2.77
CA THR A 54 -7.45 -12.70 -3.30
C THR A 54 -6.38 -11.76 -2.74
N GLY A 55 -6.77 -10.74 -1.99
CA GLY A 55 -5.81 -9.87 -1.35
C GLY A 55 -6.46 -8.81 -0.49
N ILE A 56 -5.71 -8.38 0.53
CA ILE A 56 -6.05 -7.23 1.36
C ILE A 56 -4.78 -6.37 1.42
N VAL A 57 -4.89 -5.11 1.02
CA VAL A 57 -3.76 -4.18 1.06
C VAL A 57 -3.98 -3.13 2.13
N ASP A 58 -2.92 -2.64 2.72
CA ASP A 58 -3.02 -1.64 3.79
C ASP A 58 -3.70 -0.37 3.32
N LEU A 59 -3.28 0.16 2.18
CA LEU A 59 -3.88 1.37 1.61
C LEU A 59 -4.05 1.22 0.09
N GLU A 60 -5.20 1.67 -0.39
CA GLU A 60 -5.43 1.92 -1.81
C GLU A 60 -5.67 3.43 -1.96
N VAL A 61 -4.85 4.09 -2.76
CA VAL A 61 -4.88 5.55 -2.90
C VAL A 61 -5.29 5.93 -4.31
N ASP A 62 -6.36 6.70 -4.41
CA ASP A 62 -6.88 7.28 -5.66
C ASP A 62 -7.17 6.22 -6.74
N GLN A 63 -7.52 4.99 -6.32
CA GLN A 63 -7.79 3.85 -7.21
C GLN A 63 -6.62 3.51 -8.16
N LYS A 64 -5.41 3.96 -7.83
CA LYS A 64 -4.22 3.82 -8.68
C LYS A 64 -3.00 3.30 -7.95
N VAL A 65 -2.91 3.53 -6.65
CA VAL A 65 -1.73 3.16 -5.86
C VAL A 65 -2.12 2.19 -4.77
N ILE A 66 -1.41 1.09 -4.70
CA ILE A 66 -1.62 0.03 -3.72
C ILE A 66 -0.38 -0.02 -2.84
N LEU A 67 -0.56 0.12 -1.53
CA LEU A 67 0.55 0.21 -0.61
C LEU A 67 0.46 -0.85 0.49
N GLU A 68 1.59 -1.52 0.71
CA GLU A 68 1.84 -2.32 1.90
C GLU A 68 2.83 -1.58 2.78
N LEU A 69 2.52 -1.52 4.06
CA LEU A 69 3.37 -0.84 5.04
C LEU A 69 4.09 -1.88 5.88
N LYS A 70 5.38 -1.64 6.10
CA LYS A 70 6.20 -2.48 6.98
C LYS A 70 6.90 -1.58 7.99
N ALA A 71 7.00 -2.06 9.22
CA ALA A 71 7.66 -1.33 10.30
C ALA A 71 8.46 -2.30 11.16
N GLY A 72 9.53 -1.82 11.76
CA GLY A 72 10.31 -2.60 12.71
C GLY A 72 11.23 -3.64 12.10
N VAL A 73 11.36 -3.68 10.78
CA VAL A 73 12.31 -4.56 10.07
C VAL A 73 13.43 -3.73 9.46
N ALA A 74 14.55 -4.38 9.15
CA ALA A 74 15.76 -3.68 8.70
C ALA A 74 15.70 -3.25 7.22
N SER A 75 14.98 -4.00 6.38
CA SER A 75 14.96 -3.75 4.94
C SER A 75 13.69 -4.30 4.31
N ILE A 76 13.42 -3.84 3.08
CA ILE A 76 12.37 -4.42 2.24
C ILE A 76 12.91 -5.72 1.64
N THR A 77 12.25 -6.84 1.93
CA THR A 77 12.68 -8.17 1.50
C THR A 77 12.06 -8.57 0.16
N GLU A 78 12.62 -9.63 -0.46
CA GLU A 78 12.01 -10.21 -1.65
C GLU A 78 10.59 -10.72 -1.40
N GLU A 79 10.31 -11.24 -0.20
CA GLU A 79 8.97 -11.67 0.17
C GLU A 79 7.97 -10.50 0.17
N HIS A 80 8.39 -9.34 0.67
CA HIS A 80 7.56 -8.13 0.62
C HIS A 80 7.23 -7.75 -0.82
N LYS A 81 8.22 -7.84 -1.72
CA LYS A 81 8.05 -7.50 -3.13
C LYS A 81 7.12 -8.48 -3.84
N VAL A 82 7.28 -9.78 -3.58
CA VAL A 82 6.42 -10.82 -4.15
C VAL A 82 4.98 -10.64 -3.67
N GLN A 83 4.79 -10.35 -2.39
CA GLN A 83 3.46 -10.12 -1.81
C GLN A 83 2.74 -8.96 -2.50
N VAL A 84 3.41 -7.82 -2.66
CA VAL A 84 2.79 -6.64 -3.26
C VAL A 84 2.52 -6.83 -4.75
N GLN A 85 3.37 -7.58 -5.45
CA GLN A 85 3.12 -7.95 -6.85
C GLN A 85 1.90 -8.85 -6.99
N ARG A 86 1.67 -9.74 -6.04
CA ARG A 86 0.47 -10.57 -5.99
C ARG A 86 -0.78 -9.73 -5.82
N TYR A 87 -0.74 -8.76 -4.92
CA TYR A 87 -1.85 -7.82 -4.73
C TYR A 87 -2.09 -6.97 -5.97
N LEU A 88 -1.03 -6.57 -6.66
CA LEU A 88 -1.14 -5.81 -7.90
C LEU A 88 -1.90 -6.61 -8.98
N ARG A 89 -1.64 -7.91 -9.08
CA ARG A 89 -2.41 -8.77 -9.99
C ARG A 89 -3.89 -8.83 -9.63
N SER A 90 -4.20 -8.90 -8.34
CA SER A 90 -5.60 -8.88 -7.87
C SER A 90 -6.28 -7.55 -8.18
N ALA A 91 -5.58 -6.45 -7.96
CA ALA A 91 -6.10 -5.12 -8.26
C ALA A 91 -6.30 -4.91 -9.77
N ARG A 92 -5.45 -5.50 -10.60
CA ARG A 92 -5.58 -5.43 -12.06
C ARG A 92 -6.92 -6.02 -12.55
N LEU A 93 -7.44 -7.02 -11.86
CA LEU A 93 -8.74 -7.60 -12.20
C LEU A 93 -9.89 -6.63 -11.94
N LYS A 94 -9.74 -5.75 -10.96
CA LYS A 94 -10.73 -4.73 -10.61
C LYS A 94 -10.58 -3.48 -11.45
N TYR A 95 -9.35 -3.02 -11.65
CA TYR A 95 -9.03 -1.77 -12.36
C TYR A 95 -8.33 -2.10 -13.68
N THR A 96 -9.10 -2.44 -14.69
CA THR A 96 -8.56 -2.99 -15.94
C THR A 96 -7.93 -1.96 -16.86
N LYS A 97 -8.29 -0.69 -16.72
CA LYS A 97 -7.87 0.37 -17.65
C LYS A 97 -6.86 1.35 -17.04
N GLU A 98 -6.65 1.28 -15.72
CA GLU A 98 -5.79 2.22 -15.04
C GLU A 98 -4.32 1.80 -15.08
N ILE A 99 -3.42 2.78 -15.05
CA ILE A 99 -2.02 2.53 -14.71
C ILE A 99 -1.99 2.35 -13.20
N LEU A 100 -1.54 1.19 -12.74
CA LEU A 100 -1.48 0.88 -11.33
C LEU A 100 -0.04 0.89 -10.83
N ILE A 101 0.15 1.42 -9.64
CA ILE A 101 1.43 1.41 -8.94
C ILE A 101 1.23 0.64 -7.64
N ALA A 102 2.09 -0.34 -7.40
CA ALA A 102 2.11 -1.04 -6.12
C ALA A 102 3.44 -0.79 -5.44
N GLY A 103 3.41 -0.54 -4.14
CA GLY A 103 4.61 -0.24 -3.39
C GLY A 103 4.63 -0.83 -2.01
N VAL A 104 5.84 -1.03 -1.50
CA VAL A 104 6.11 -1.33 -0.10
C VAL A 104 6.75 -0.09 0.50
N ILE A 105 6.19 0.41 1.59
CA ILE A 105 6.79 1.51 2.35
C ILE A 105 7.29 0.93 3.67
N LEU A 106 8.58 1.11 3.92
CA LEU A 106 9.22 0.68 5.15
C LEU A 106 9.49 1.88 6.05
N PHE A 107 8.95 1.82 7.27
CA PHE A 107 9.31 2.73 8.36
C PHE A 107 10.40 2.03 9.17
N ASP A 108 11.65 2.39 8.95
CA ASP A 108 12.76 1.66 9.54
C ASP A 108 13.00 2.01 11.01
N LYS A 109 13.84 1.21 11.67
CA LYS A 109 14.11 1.37 13.10
C LYS A 109 14.84 2.66 13.45
N ALA A 110 15.51 3.26 12.47
CA ALA A 110 16.24 4.51 12.66
C ALA A 110 15.37 5.75 12.42
N GLY A 111 14.10 5.56 12.08
CA GLY A 111 13.16 6.66 11.80
C GLY A 111 13.15 7.10 10.35
N GLY A 112 13.81 6.37 9.45
CA GLY A 112 13.78 6.65 8.01
C GLY A 112 12.59 6.01 7.31
N VAL A 113 12.35 6.44 6.07
CA VAL A 113 11.32 5.87 5.21
C VAL A 113 11.98 5.41 3.91
N LYS A 114 11.70 4.17 3.53
CA LYS A 114 12.17 3.60 2.27
C LYS A 114 10.98 3.09 1.47
N MET A 115 11.07 3.11 0.16
CA MET A 115 10.02 2.63 -0.71
C MET A 115 10.59 1.80 -1.86
N TRP A 116 9.92 0.69 -2.15
CA TRP A 116 10.09 -0.07 -3.38
C TRP A 116 8.75 -0.08 -4.12
N ARG A 117 8.78 0.10 -5.44
CA ARG A 117 7.53 0.15 -6.22
C ARG A 117 7.67 -0.59 -7.54
N VAL A 118 6.52 -1.00 -8.07
CA VAL A 118 6.37 -1.59 -9.39
C VAL A 118 5.15 -0.98 -10.08
N VAL A 119 5.24 -0.82 -11.39
CA VAL A 119 4.18 -0.21 -12.19
C VAL A 119 3.56 -1.28 -13.08
N SER A 120 2.23 -1.29 -13.16
CA SER A 120 1.47 -2.14 -14.07
C SER A 120 0.69 -1.28 -15.04
N LYS A 121 0.91 -1.48 -16.32
CA LYS A 121 0.16 -0.77 -17.36
C LYS A 121 -1.00 -1.64 -17.84
N PRO A 122 -2.11 -1.03 -18.28
CA PRO A 122 -3.22 -1.79 -18.87
C PRO A 122 -2.76 -2.44 -20.17
N LYS A 123 -3.33 -3.59 -20.44
CA LYS A 123 -3.08 -4.30 -21.71
C LYS A 123 -3.81 -3.65 -22.88
#